data_c7220e034f6b76df5aaf77932507fb57
#
_entry.id   c7220e034f6b76df5aaf77932507fb57
#
_cell.length_a   1.000
_cell.length_b   1.000
_cell.length_c   1.000
_cell.angle_alpha   90.00
_cell.angle_beta   90.00
_cell.angle_gamma   90.00
#
_symmetry.space_group_name_H-M   'P 1'
#
loop_
_entity.id
_entity.type
_entity.pdbx_description
1 polymer ?
#
loop_
_entity_poly.entity_id
_entity_poly.type
_entity_poly.pdbx_seq_one_letter_code
_entity_poly.pdbx_strand_id
1 'polypeptide(L)'
;MKAETEEYLGELTGKEVRLAPYELHGPLYLKRFQLYVAKLYGREVVFAFVRNDSLSPSDYLNHAAKLSERTGCPVVFVFGSITGSRRNAFLRTSVGFVVPKNQMFIPPFIDVKEWMPRVRERKDMLGNAAQVAVLREIAKGDVEGLPFCDLAARFGYSSTMITNAAADLADHDLAEVVGGRPKSLKFKARGAELWRLAKSLLQSPVRKTLLNRRMPHGLPCAGETALSERSMLSAPPLPVFAATGAVLKDPAMFEQADSKDDARSKIEVWSYDPVVIGGDSVDGYSLYLSLKDVSDPRVQGELEDMMKEMK
;
A
#
# COMPACT_ATOMS: atom_id res chain seq x y z
N MET A 1 6.89 13.74 -17.94
CA MET A 1 6.18 14.87 -17.29
C MET A 1 5.67 15.91 -18.29
N LYS A 2 6.47 16.46 -19.28
CA LYS A 2 5.93 17.43 -20.27
C LYS A 2 4.81 16.81 -21.11
N ALA A 3 5.04 15.70 -21.80
CA ALA A 3 4.05 15.03 -22.64
C ALA A 3 2.78 14.64 -21.85
N GLU A 4 2.91 14.13 -20.65
CA GLU A 4 1.79 13.80 -19.77
C GLU A 4 0.97 15.03 -19.36
N THR A 5 1.64 16.18 -19.21
CA THR A 5 0.94 17.45 -18.94
C THR A 5 0.17 17.94 -20.15
N GLU A 6 0.76 17.84 -21.35
CA GLU A 6 0.11 18.18 -22.61
C GLU A 6 -1.13 17.30 -22.85
N GLU A 7 -1.00 16.00 -22.68
CA GLU A 7 -2.08 15.01 -22.76
C GLU A 7 -3.21 15.35 -21.76
N TYR A 8 -2.87 15.51 -20.49
CA TYR A 8 -3.82 15.79 -19.41
C TYR A 8 -4.58 17.11 -19.62
N LEU A 9 -3.86 18.18 -20.03
CA LEU A 9 -4.50 19.45 -20.38
C LEU A 9 -5.37 19.33 -21.63
N GLY A 10 -4.97 18.52 -22.61
CA GLY A 10 -5.72 18.25 -23.82
C GLY A 10 -7.04 17.52 -23.54
N GLU A 11 -6.98 16.48 -22.71
CA GLU A 11 -8.17 15.72 -22.27
C GLU A 11 -9.19 16.64 -21.57
N LEU A 12 -8.72 17.51 -20.66
CA LEU A 12 -9.59 18.38 -19.87
C LEU A 12 -10.16 19.57 -20.66
N THR A 13 -9.40 20.10 -21.61
CA THR A 13 -9.83 21.25 -22.40
C THR A 13 -10.59 20.85 -23.68
N GLY A 14 -10.56 19.57 -24.05
CA GLY A 14 -11.09 19.07 -25.31
C GLY A 14 -10.35 19.60 -26.55
N LYS A 15 -9.13 20.12 -26.39
CA LYS A 15 -8.31 20.71 -27.45
C LYS A 15 -6.86 20.25 -27.31
N GLU A 16 -6.16 20.14 -28.44
CA GLU A 16 -4.72 19.89 -28.42
C GLU A 16 -3.98 21.04 -27.72
N VAL A 17 -3.23 20.71 -26.65
CA VAL A 17 -2.40 21.65 -25.91
C VAL A 17 -0.94 21.30 -26.12
N ARG A 18 -0.15 22.25 -26.63
CA ARG A 18 1.30 22.11 -26.80
C ARG A 18 2.04 23.11 -25.92
N LEU A 19 2.98 22.62 -25.16
CA LEU A 19 3.84 23.42 -24.28
C LEU A 19 5.09 23.85 -25.05
N ALA A 20 5.15 25.10 -25.45
CA ALA A 20 6.33 25.68 -26.10
C ALA A 20 7.35 26.10 -25.03
N PRO A 21 8.67 25.83 -25.20
CA PRO A 21 9.70 26.31 -24.28
C PRO A 21 9.64 27.84 -24.14
N TYR A 22 9.79 28.31 -22.90
CA TYR A 22 9.83 29.75 -22.61
C TYR A 22 11.16 30.11 -21.94
N GLU A 23 11.95 30.95 -22.61
CA GLU A 23 13.22 31.42 -22.09
C GLU A 23 13.02 32.71 -21.28
N LEU A 24 13.31 32.66 -20.00
CA LEU A 24 13.25 33.83 -19.13
C LEU A 24 14.64 34.41 -18.92
N HIS A 25 14.85 35.66 -19.38
CA HIS A 25 16.03 36.43 -19.04
C HIS A 25 15.85 37.06 -17.66
N GLY A 26 16.65 36.63 -16.67
CA GLY A 26 16.51 37.13 -15.31
C GLY A 26 17.39 36.47 -14.25
N PRO A 27 17.14 36.77 -12.96
CA PRO A 27 17.97 36.30 -11.86
C PRO A 27 18.01 34.77 -11.77
N LEU A 28 19.12 34.22 -11.27
CA LEU A 28 19.39 32.77 -11.16
C LEU A 28 18.32 31.99 -10.37
N TYR A 29 17.70 32.63 -9.36
CA TYR A 29 16.68 31.96 -8.56
C TYR A 29 15.38 31.63 -9.31
N LEU A 30 15.10 32.34 -10.44
CA LEU A 30 13.98 32.01 -11.32
C LEU A 30 14.33 30.90 -12.32
N LYS A 31 15.63 30.67 -12.60
CA LYS A 31 16.10 29.60 -13.48
C LYS A 31 15.98 28.18 -12.91
N ARG A 32 15.55 28.08 -11.64
CA ARG A 32 15.27 26.77 -11.01
C ARG A 32 14.06 26.05 -11.59
N PHE A 33 13.18 26.78 -12.28
CA PHE A 33 12.04 26.23 -12.97
C PHE A 33 12.32 26.13 -14.46
N GLN A 34 11.89 25.04 -15.08
CA GLN A 34 11.84 24.95 -16.52
C GLN A 34 10.48 25.49 -16.98
N LEU A 35 10.50 26.57 -17.74
CA LEU A 35 9.30 27.28 -18.12
C LEU A 35 8.82 26.87 -19.51
N TYR A 36 7.52 26.75 -19.64
CA TYR A 36 6.83 26.57 -20.90
C TYR A 36 5.61 27.48 -20.96
N VAL A 37 5.19 27.82 -22.16
CA VAL A 37 3.96 28.59 -22.40
C VAL A 37 3.00 27.78 -23.25
N ALA A 38 1.72 27.86 -22.91
CA ALA A 38 0.63 27.33 -23.75
C ALA A 38 -0.57 28.27 -23.71
N LYS A 39 -1.38 28.20 -24.77
CA LYS A 39 -2.61 28.97 -24.87
C LYS A 39 -3.79 28.11 -24.43
N LEU A 40 -4.42 28.49 -23.30
CA LEU A 40 -5.64 27.87 -22.79
C LEU A 40 -6.80 28.85 -22.93
N TYR A 41 -7.90 28.42 -23.55
CA TYR A 41 -9.10 29.24 -23.74
C TYR A 41 -8.84 30.68 -24.25
N GLY A 42 -7.84 30.82 -25.13
CA GLY A 42 -7.47 32.12 -25.72
C GLY A 42 -6.48 32.95 -24.91
N ARG A 43 -6.09 32.52 -23.70
CA ARG A 43 -5.09 33.22 -22.86
C ARG A 43 -3.80 32.42 -22.74
N GLU A 44 -2.68 33.11 -22.73
CA GLU A 44 -1.38 32.50 -22.49
C GLU A 44 -1.18 32.23 -20.99
N VAL A 45 -0.65 31.06 -20.69
CA VAL A 45 -0.33 30.61 -19.33
C VAL A 45 1.08 30.06 -19.32
N VAL A 46 1.87 30.44 -18.31
CA VAL A 46 3.22 29.92 -18.13
C VAL A 46 3.18 28.75 -17.16
N PHE A 47 3.70 27.62 -17.59
CA PHE A 47 3.85 26.40 -16.81
C PHE A 47 5.26 26.26 -16.30
N ALA A 48 5.44 26.33 -14.98
CA ALA A 48 6.73 26.22 -14.29
C ALA A 48 6.93 24.80 -13.74
N PHE A 49 7.76 24.01 -14.39
CA PHE A 49 8.02 22.62 -14.03
C PHE A 49 8.94 22.54 -12.82
N VAL A 50 8.49 21.87 -11.76
CA VAL A 50 9.21 21.68 -10.52
C VAL A 50 9.98 20.38 -10.56
N ARG A 51 11.32 20.46 -10.58
CA ARG A 51 12.21 19.30 -10.54
C ARG A 51 12.53 18.84 -9.13
N ASN A 52 12.73 19.81 -8.23
CA ASN A 52 13.02 19.54 -6.82
C ASN A 52 12.08 20.38 -5.95
N ASP A 53 11.23 19.68 -5.20
CA ASP A 53 10.18 20.29 -4.39
C ASP A 53 10.70 20.55 -2.96
N SER A 54 11.61 21.51 -2.83
CA SER A 54 12.21 21.94 -1.55
C SER A 54 11.66 23.27 -1.02
N LEU A 55 10.72 23.92 -1.73
CA LEU A 55 10.19 25.20 -1.36
C LEU A 55 8.96 25.10 -0.46
N SER A 56 8.78 26.11 0.41
CA SER A 56 7.54 26.28 1.16
C SER A 56 6.40 26.78 0.27
N PRO A 57 5.12 26.62 0.64
CA PRO A 57 4.00 27.20 -0.10
C PRO A 57 4.07 28.72 -0.27
N SER A 58 4.61 29.45 0.72
CA SER A 58 4.83 30.89 0.66
C SER A 58 5.90 31.29 -0.37
N ASP A 59 6.94 30.46 -0.53
CA ASP A 59 7.95 30.70 -1.56
C ASP A 59 7.38 30.53 -2.97
N TYR A 60 6.51 29.51 -3.16
CA TYR A 60 5.80 29.33 -4.43
C TYR A 60 4.90 30.53 -4.76
N LEU A 61 4.20 31.11 -3.77
CA LEU A 61 3.40 32.33 -3.96
C LEU A 61 4.28 33.50 -4.42
N ASN A 62 5.43 33.71 -3.76
CA ASN A 62 6.38 34.77 -4.11
C ASN A 62 6.97 34.54 -5.53
N HIS A 63 7.29 33.31 -5.87
CA HIS A 63 7.79 32.96 -7.21
C HIS A 63 6.71 33.14 -8.28
N ALA A 64 5.45 32.76 -8.01
CA ALA A 64 4.33 32.98 -8.92
C ALA A 64 4.16 34.45 -9.24
N ALA A 65 4.15 35.32 -8.22
CA ALA A 65 4.03 36.76 -8.39
C ALA A 65 5.17 37.36 -9.27
N LYS A 66 6.42 37.00 -8.95
CA LYS A 66 7.60 37.48 -9.69
C LYS A 66 7.68 37.00 -11.12
N LEU A 67 7.28 35.73 -11.36
CA LEU A 67 7.21 35.15 -12.70
C LEU A 67 6.08 35.82 -13.50
N SER A 68 4.90 35.97 -12.89
CA SER A 68 3.75 36.59 -13.54
C SER A 68 4.03 38.08 -13.90
N GLU A 69 4.67 38.84 -13.02
CA GLU A 69 5.11 40.23 -13.29
C GLU A 69 6.03 40.31 -14.51
N ARG A 70 6.95 39.36 -14.66
CA ARG A 70 7.93 39.36 -15.76
C ARG A 70 7.41 38.81 -17.08
N THR A 71 6.50 37.85 -17.02
CA THR A 71 5.96 37.21 -18.23
C THR A 71 4.68 37.87 -18.72
N GLY A 72 4.02 38.68 -17.89
CA GLY A 72 2.70 39.23 -18.17
C GLY A 72 1.58 38.16 -18.17
N CYS A 73 1.90 36.91 -17.80
CA CYS A 73 1.00 35.80 -17.90
C CYS A 73 0.76 35.14 -16.52
N PRO A 74 -0.39 34.51 -16.29
CA PRO A 74 -0.60 33.66 -15.14
C PRO A 74 0.41 32.51 -15.09
N VAL A 75 0.88 32.17 -13.88
CA VAL A 75 1.87 31.12 -13.68
C VAL A 75 1.26 29.94 -12.95
N VAL A 76 1.52 28.75 -13.45
CA VAL A 76 1.04 27.47 -12.91
C VAL A 76 2.22 26.55 -12.70
N PHE A 77 2.38 26.01 -11.49
CA PHE A 77 3.45 25.06 -11.20
C PHE A 77 3.04 23.63 -11.56
N VAL A 78 3.92 22.90 -12.22
CA VAL A 78 3.71 21.50 -12.59
C VAL A 78 4.52 20.61 -11.67
N PHE A 79 3.84 19.72 -10.94
CA PHE A 79 4.42 18.76 -10.00
C PHE A 79 4.19 17.34 -10.48
N GLY A 80 5.11 16.42 -10.13
CA GLY A 80 4.87 14.97 -10.28
C GLY A 80 3.85 14.47 -9.25
N SER A 81 3.89 15.03 -8.03
CA SER A 81 2.94 14.74 -6.94
C SER A 81 2.95 15.89 -5.94
N ILE A 82 1.84 16.08 -5.21
CA ILE A 82 1.77 17.02 -4.06
C ILE A 82 1.04 16.37 -2.89
N THR A 83 1.40 16.78 -1.67
CA THR A 83 0.69 16.35 -0.45
C THR A 83 -0.63 17.10 -0.30
N GLY A 84 -1.61 16.50 0.41
CA GLY A 84 -2.90 17.15 0.69
C GLY A 84 -2.76 18.50 1.44
N SER A 85 -1.79 18.59 2.35
CA SER A 85 -1.49 19.82 3.08
C SER A 85 -1.01 20.94 2.14
N ARG A 86 -0.08 20.62 1.23
CA ARG A 86 0.43 21.58 0.24
C ARG A 86 -0.65 22.01 -0.75
N ARG A 87 -1.45 21.08 -1.25
CA ARG A 87 -2.62 21.39 -2.07
C ARG A 87 -3.53 22.41 -1.40
N ASN A 88 -3.89 22.17 -0.13
CA ASN A 88 -4.77 23.06 0.61
C ASN A 88 -4.14 24.46 0.81
N ALA A 89 -2.82 24.53 1.01
CA ALA A 89 -2.11 25.80 1.07
C ALA A 89 -2.17 26.55 -0.26
N PHE A 90 -1.94 25.89 -1.40
CA PHE A 90 -2.03 26.51 -2.73
C PHE A 90 -3.44 27.00 -3.07
N LEU A 91 -4.47 26.23 -2.71
CA LEU A 91 -5.86 26.67 -2.88
C LEU A 91 -6.17 27.93 -2.07
N ARG A 92 -5.70 28.01 -0.82
CA ARG A 92 -5.90 29.21 0.05
C ARG A 92 -5.17 30.44 -0.46
N THR A 93 -4.03 30.26 -1.09
CA THR A 93 -3.18 31.37 -1.59
C THR A 93 -3.37 31.64 -3.08
N SER A 94 -4.31 30.96 -3.74
CA SER A 94 -4.58 31.05 -5.18
C SER A 94 -3.33 30.78 -6.05
N VAL A 95 -2.40 29.96 -5.59
CA VAL A 95 -1.25 29.51 -6.39
C VAL A 95 -1.70 28.39 -7.34
N GLY A 96 -1.58 28.65 -8.65
CA GLY A 96 -1.92 27.67 -9.68
C GLY A 96 -0.99 26.46 -9.68
N PHE A 97 -1.56 25.25 -9.82
CA PHE A 97 -0.78 24.01 -9.93
C PHE A 97 -1.44 22.99 -10.84
N VAL A 98 -0.62 22.10 -11.41
CA VAL A 98 -1.03 20.91 -12.17
C VAL A 98 -0.23 19.73 -11.66
N VAL A 99 -0.93 18.62 -11.40
CA VAL A 99 -0.37 17.29 -11.20
C VAL A 99 -1.00 16.40 -12.27
N PRO A 100 -0.27 16.04 -13.33
CA PRO A 100 -0.83 15.30 -14.46
C PRO A 100 -1.56 14.03 -14.02
N LYS A 101 -2.68 13.73 -14.65
CA LYS A 101 -3.55 12.57 -14.36
C LYS A 101 -4.09 12.50 -12.91
N ASN A 102 -4.04 13.61 -12.16
CA ASN A 102 -4.50 13.65 -10.78
C ASN A 102 -5.39 14.86 -10.49
N GLN A 103 -4.84 16.07 -10.61
CA GLN A 103 -5.56 17.31 -10.24
C GLN A 103 -4.91 18.54 -10.84
N MET A 104 -5.70 19.58 -11.06
CA MET A 104 -5.19 20.89 -11.40
C MET A 104 -6.02 21.99 -10.74
N PHE A 105 -5.39 23.14 -10.58
CA PHE A 105 -6.00 24.39 -10.17
C PHE A 105 -5.34 25.53 -10.93
N ILE A 106 -6.07 26.17 -11.82
CA ILE A 106 -5.60 27.28 -12.66
C ILE A 106 -6.52 28.49 -12.39
N PRO A 107 -6.19 29.36 -11.42
CA PRO A 107 -7.07 30.41 -10.91
C PRO A 107 -7.75 31.28 -11.97
N PRO A 108 -7.07 31.65 -13.09
CA PRO A 108 -7.70 32.51 -14.12
C PRO A 108 -8.86 31.84 -14.89
N PHE A 109 -9.01 30.52 -14.79
CA PHE A 109 -9.99 29.74 -15.55
C PHE A 109 -11.02 29.04 -14.67
N ILE A 110 -11.08 29.40 -13.37
CA ILE A 110 -11.97 28.76 -12.37
C ILE A 110 -11.72 27.27 -12.18
N ASP A 111 -11.84 26.86 -10.91
CA ASP A 111 -11.75 25.50 -10.41
C ASP A 111 -12.33 24.42 -11.34
N VAL A 112 -11.54 23.87 -12.25
CA VAL A 112 -11.85 22.57 -12.82
C VAL A 112 -11.37 21.55 -11.82
N LYS A 113 -12.19 21.27 -10.82
CA LYS A 113 -12.02 20.12 -9.94
C LYS A 113 -12.50 18.90 -10.70
N GLU A 114 -11.62 18.26 -11.41
CA GLU A 114 -11.82 16.86 -11.71
C GLU A 114 -11.46 16.07 -10.47
N TRP A 115 -12.47 15.80 -9.65
CA TRP A 115 -12.40 14.76 -8.66
C TRP A 115 -12.71 13.46 -9.39
N MET A 116 -11.70 12.91 -10.07
CA MET A 116 -11.75 11.49 -10.43
C MET A 116 -11.61 10.73 -9.11
N PRO A 117 -12.67 10.08 -8.61
CA PRO A 117 -12.46 9.03 -7.63
C PRO A 117 -11.45 8.09 -8.31
N ARG A 118 -10.31 7.84 -7.66
CA ARG A 118 -9.48 6.73 -8.09
C ARG A 118 -10.42 5.54 -8.15
N VAL A 119 -10.76 5.11 -9.36
CA VAL A 119 -11.37 3.80 -9.56
C VAL A 119 -10.30 2.87 -8.99
N ARG A 120 -10.54 2.37 -7.77
CA ARG A 120 -9.70 1.32 -7.23
C ARG A 120 -9.88 0.17 -8.19
N GLU A 121 -8.86 -0.11 -8.97
CA GLU A 121 -8.81 -1.38 -9.67
C GLU A 121 -8.98 -2.46 -8.61
N ARG A 122 -10.05 -3.22 -8.73
CA ARG A 122 -10.31 -4.36 -7.86
C ARG A 122 -9.12 -5.31 -8.04
N LYS A 123 -8.33 -5.47 -7.01
CA LYS A 123 -7.23 -6.43 -7.02
C LYS A 123 -7.84 -7.82 -7.04
N ASP A 124 -7.23 -8.75 -7.76
CA ASP A 124 -7.68 -10.13 -7.77
C ASP A 124 -7.53 -10.82 -6.41
N MET A 125 -6.65 -10.30 -5.55
CA MET A 125 -6.31 -10.86 -4.24
C MET A 125 -6.40 -9.78 -3.16
N LEU A 126 -6.72 -10.19 -1.93
CA LEU A 126 -6.74 -9.29 -0.76
C LEU A 126 -5.35 -8.77 -0.43
N GLY A 127 -5.30 -7.50 -0.03
CA GLY A 127 -4.09 -6.92 0.57
C GLY A 127 -3.80 -7.51 1.95
N ASN A 128 -2.54 -7.47 2.39
CA ASN A 128 -2.08 -8.10 3.63
C ASN A 128 -2.93 -7.73 4.86
N ALA A 129 -3.29 -6.46 5.02
CA ALA A 129 -4.08 -6.03 6.18
C ALA A 129 -5.52 -6.55 6.14
N ALA A 130 -6.13 -6.65 4.94
CA ALA A 130 -7.44 -7.24 4.74
C ALA A 130 -7.39 -8.75 4.99
N GLN A 131 -6.35 -9.43 4.50
CA GLN A 131 -6.12 -10.85 4.74
C GLN A 131 -5.99 -11.15 6.24
N VAL A 132 -5.17 -10.39 6.98
CA VAL A 132 -5.03 -10.54 8.44
C VAL A 132 -6.37 -10.37 9.15
N ALA A 133 -7.18 -9.37 8.76
CA ALA A 133 -8.48 -9.13 9.38
C ALA A 133 -9.44 -10.32 9.16
N VAL A 134 -9.50 -10.86 7.94
CA VAL A 134 -10.32 -12.04 7.61
C VAL A 134 -9.84 -13.28 8.36
N LEU A 135 -8.54 -13.58 8.29
CA LEU A 135 -8.00 -14.78 8.94
C LEU A 135 -8.16 -14.75 10.45
N ARG A 136 -7.99 -13.57 11.07
CA ARG A 136 -8.21 -13.41 12.50
C ARG A 136 -9.68 -13.51 12.88
N GLU A 137 -10.59 -12.96 12.07
CA GLU A 137 -12.03 -13.15 12.30
C GLU A 137 -12.42 -14.62 12.24
N ILE A 138 -11.91 -15.37 11.24
CA ILE A 138 -12.18 -16.81 11.11
C ILE A 138 -11.62 -17.56 12.31
N ALA A 139 -10.38 -17.25 12.74
CA ALA A 139 -9.67 -17.98 13.79
C ALA A 139 -10.11 -17.63 15.21
N LYS A 140 -10.49 -16.38 15.48
CA LYS A 140 -10.74 -15.85 16.83
C LYS A 140 -12.13 -15.22 16.99
N GLY A 141 -12.78 -14.75 15.92
CA GLY A 141 -14.08 -14.08 15.98
C GLY A 141 -14.06 -12.74 16.73
N ASP A 142 -12.92 -12.05 16.73
CA ASP A 142 -12.68 -10.88 17.57
C ASP A 142 -12.33 -9.59 16.78
N VAL A 143 -12.68 -9.56 15.49
CA VAL A 143 -12.47 -8.40 14.60
C VAL A 143 -13.79 -7.66 14.34
N GLU A 144 -14.88 -8.39 14.15
CA GLU A 144 -16.20 -7.81 13.90
C GLU A 144 -16.61 -6.87 15.02
N GLY A 145 -17.11 -5.70 14.66
CA GLY A 145 -17.62 -4.70 15.60
C GLY A 145 -16.55 -3.84 16.29
N LEU A 146 -15.26 -4.20 16.22
CA LEU A 146 -14.22 -3.39 16.82
C LEU A 146 -14.01 -2.08 16.05
N PRO A 147 -13.81 -0.95 16.75
CA PRO A 147 -13.40 0.31 16.15
C PRO A 147 -12.12 0.20 15.34
N PHE A 148 -12.01 0.93 14.23
CA PHE A 148 -10.81 0.91 13.39
C PHE A 148 -9.53 1.32 14.12
N CYS A 149 -9.62 2.21 15.12
CA CYS A 149 -8.49 2.57 15.98
C CYS A 149 -7.97 1.36 16.77
N ASP A 150 -8.88 0.53 17.29
CA ASP A 150 -8.54 -0.62 18.11
C ASP A 150 -7.98 -1.75 17.24
N LEU A 151 -8.52 -1.93 16.02
CA LEU A 151 -7.95 -2.84 15.01
C LEU A 151 -6.55 -2.40 14.59
N ALA A 152 -6.33 -1.09 14.40
CA ALA A 152 -5.02 -0.54 14.07
C ALA A 152 -3.98 -0.85 15.17
N ALA A 153 -4.34 -0.60 16.41
CA ALA A 153 -3.49 -0.92 17.57
C ALA A 153 -3.22 -2.44 17.69
N ARG A 154 -4.26 -3.26 17.53
CA ARG A 154 -4.17 -4.73 17.66
C ARG A 154 -3.29 -5.38 16.60
N PHE A 155 -3.34 -4.87 15.36
CA PHE A 155 -2.58 -5.43 14.23
C PHE A 155 -1.24 -4.76 14.01
N GLY A 156 -0.90 -3.70 14.76
CA GLY A 156 0.30 -2.91 14.53
C GLY A 156 0.27 -2.13 13.20
N TYR A 157 -0.93 -1.77 12.72
CA TYR A 157 -1.13 -1.05 11.46
C TYR A 157 -1.54 0.40 11.70
N SER A 158 -1.31 1.25 10.69
CA SER A 158 -1.84 2.61 10.70
C SER A 158 -3.35 2.63 10.45
N SER A 159 -4.05 3.67 10.93
CA SER A 159 -5.48 3.86 10.66
C SER A 159 -5.81 3.90 9.16
N THR A 160 -4.89 4.42 8.34
CA THR A 160 -5.03 4.42 6.88
C THR A 160 -4.99 3.00 6.30
N MET A 161 -4.11 2.13 6.84
CA MET A 161 -4.05 0.73 6.40
C MET A 161 -5.33 -0.02 6.74
N ILE A 162 -5.90 0.19 7.93
CA ILE A 162 -7.19 -0.41 8.31
C ILE A 162 -8.34 0.11 7.44
N THR A 163 -8.38 1.42 7.17
CA THR A 163 -9.39 1.99 6.26
C THR A 163 -9.28 1.40 4.84
N ASN A 164 -8.06 1.20 4.36
CA ASN A 164 -7.82 0.56 3.06
C ASN A 164 -8.19 -0.94 3.07
N ALA A 165 -7.88 -1.64 4.15
CA ALA A 165 -8.28 -3.04 4.33
C ALA A 165 -9.81 -3.21 4.37
N ALA A 166 -10.51 -2.33 5.08
CA ALA A 166 -11.97 -2.33 5.15
C ALA A 166 -12.61 -2.10 3.77
N ALA A 167 -12.05 -1.18 2.98
CA ALA A 167 -12.51 -0.95 1.62
C ALA A 167 -12.22 -2.14 0.69
N ASP A 168 -11.05 -2.79 0.86
CA ASP A 168 -10.65 -3.99 0.11
C ASP A 168 -11.63 -5.15 0.41
N LEU A 169 -11.99 -5.36 1.68
CA LEU A 169 -12.99 -6.35 2.08
C LEU A 169 -14.38 -6.05 1.53
N ALA A 170 -14.77 -4.78 1.47
CA ALA A 170 -16.05 -4.37 0.89
C ALA A 170 -16.09 -4.56 -0.62
N ASP A 171 -15.00 -4.24 -1.33
CA ASP A 171 -14.85 -4.42 -2.78
C ASP A 171 -14.96 -5.91 -3.18
N HIS A 172 -14.54 -6.83 -2.28
CA HIS A 172 -14.64 -8.29 -2.47
C HIS A 172 -15.90 -8.91 -1.85
N ASP A 173 -16.81 -8.09 -1.36
CA ASP A 173 -18.11 -8.54 -0.80
C ASP A 173 -17.98 -9.44 0.45
N LEU A 174 -16.87 -9.34 1.19
CA LEU A 174 -16.62 -10.12 2.40
C LEU A 174 -17.11 -9.42 3.68
N ALA A 175 -17.10 -8.09 3.72
CA ALA A 175 -17.55 -7.31 4.87
C ALA A 175 -18.13 -5.96 4.44
N GLU A 176 -18.87 -5.34 5.33
CA GLU A 176 -19.41 -3.98 5.21
C GLU A 176 -18.82 -3.08 6.28
N VAL A 177 -18.59 -1.81 5.95
CA VAL A 177 -18.22 -0.80 6.93
C VAL A 177 -19.49 -0.24 7.56
N VAL A 178 -19.62 -0.42 8.86
CA VAL A 178 -20.78 0.05 9.64
C VAL A 178 -20.39 1.14 10.65
N GLY A 179 -21.37 1.94 11.07
CA GLY A 179 -21.17 3.05 11.99
C GLY A 179 -20.68 4.33 11.31
N GLY A 180 -20.71 5.44 12.04
CA GLY A 180 -20.23 6.76 11.59
C GLY A 180 -18.83 7.06 12.15
N ARG A 181 -18.75 7.41 13.42
CA ARG A 181 -17.53 7.56 14.22
C ARG A 181 -17.82 7.02 15.62
N PRO A 182 -17.17 5.90 16.04
CA PRO A 182 -16.19 5.11 15.29
C PRO A 182 -16.80 4.22 14.18
N LYS A 183 -16.00 3.88 13.18
CA LYS A 183 -16.31 2.89 12.15
C LYS A 183 -15.84 1.51 12.60
N SER A 184 -16.58 0.46 12.21
CA SER A 184 -16.22 -0.94 12.42
C SER A 184 -16.54 -1.79 11.19
N LEU A 185 -16.07 -3.05 11.21
CA LEU A 185 -16.41 -4.05 10.18
C LEU A 185 -17.60 -4.90 10.64
N LYS A 186 -18.42 -5.30 9.67
CA LYS A 186 -19.43 -6.34 9.80
C LYS A 186 -19.21 -7.35 8.68
N PHE A 187 -18.81 -8.57 9.02
CA PHE A 187 -18.58 -9.62 8.03
C PHE A 187 -19.92 -10.21 7.54
N LYS A 188 -19.94 -10.63 6.27
CA LYS A 188 -21.14 -11.23 5.65
C LYS A 188 -21.32 -12.70 6.00
N ALA A 189 -20.27 -13.36 6.47
CA ALA A 189 -20.26 -14.75 6.90
C ALA A 189 -19.30 -14.92 8.08
N ARG A 190 -19.30 -16.09 8.74
CA ARG A 190 -18.44 -16.41 9.87
C ARG A 190 -17.81 -17.79 9.72
N GLY A 191 -16.71 -18.04 10.43
CA GLY A 191 -16.07 -19.35 10.50
C GLY A 191 -15.81 -19.97 9.13
N ALA A 192 -16.22 -21.23 8.97
CA ALA A 192 -16.03 -22.02 7.74
C ALA A 192 -16.65 -21.39 6.48
N GLU A 193 -17.78 -20.68 6.62
CA GLU A 193 -18.41 -20.01 5.49
C GLU A 193 -17.59 -18.81 5.02
N LEU A 194 -17.09 -18.00 5.95
CA LEU A 194 -16.19 -16.88 5.62
C LEU A 194 -14.90 -17.39 4.97
N TRP A 195 -14.34 -18.47 5.48
CA TRP A 195 -13.20 -19.14 4.86
C TRP A 195 -13.49 -19.57 3.41
N ARG A 196 -14.62 -20.21 3.17
CA ARG A 196 -15.02 -20.64 1.82
C ARG A 196 -15.12 -19.48 0.83
N LEU A 197 -15.66 -18.35 1.27
CA LEU A 197 -15.79 -17.15 0.44
C LEU A 197 -14.43 -16.48 0.19
N ALA A 198 -13.57 -16.41 1.20
CA ALA A 198 -12.30 -15.70 1.14
C ALA A 198 -11.16 -16.51 0.51
N LYS A 199 -11.19 -17.85 0.59
CA LYS A 199 -10.07 -18.76 0.24
C LYS A 199 -9.41 -18.43 -1.11
N SER A 200 -10.19 -18.15 -2.14
CA SER A 200 -9.70 -17.84 -3.49
C SER A 200 -9.03 -16.46 -3.60
N LEU A 201 -9.27 -15.59 -2.64
CA LEU A 201 -8.75 -14.22 -2.58
C LEU A 201 -7.50 -14.11 -1.68
N LEU A 202 -7.18 -15.19 -0.94
CA LEU A 202 -6.07 -15.25 0.01
C LEU A 202 -4.80 -15.79 -0.66
N GLN A 203 -3.68 -15.19 -0.31
CA GLN A 203 -2.37 -15.56 -0.84
C GLN A 203 -1.44 -16.07 0.26
N SER A 204 -0.39 -16.80 -0.16
CA SER A 204 0.65 -17.25 0.78
C SER A 204 1.24 -16.05 1.53
N PRO A 205 1.38 -16.14 2.87
CA PRO A 205 2.08 -15.10 3.63
C PRO A 205 3.58 -15.08 3.35
N VAL A 206 4.15 -16.19 2.87
CA VAL A 206 5.59 -16.36 2.68
C VAL A 206 6.07 -15.58 1.46
N ARG A 207 6.96 -14.61 1.68
CA ARG A 207 7.63 -13.87 0.61
C ARG A 207 8.90 -14.56 0.12
N LYS A 208 9.64 -15.13 1.05
CA LYS A 208 10.87 -15.90 0.81
C LYS A 208 11.21 -16.76 2.00
N THR A 209 11.93 -17.86 1.76
CA THR A 209 12.51 -18.73 2.78
C THR A 209 14.03 -18.63 2.72
N LEU A 210 14.65 -18.44 3.88
CA LEU A 210 16.09 -18.27 4.01
C LEU A 210 16.67 -19.34 4.93
N LEU A 211 17.87 -19.83 4.61
CA LEU A 211 18.66 -20.69 5.49
C LEU A 211 19.33 -19.83 6.56
N ASN A 212 19.30 -20.27 7.81
CA ASN A 212 19.79 -19.53 8.95
C ASN A 212 20.80 -20.37 9.75
N ARG A 213 21.97 -19.81 10.04
CA ARG A 213 22.99 -20.42 10.92
C ARG A 213 22.59 -20.38 12.39
N ARG A 214 21.65 -19.52 12.75
CA ARG A 214 21.16 -19.38 14.13
C ARG A 214 19.95 -20.27 14.40
N MET A 215 19.73 -20.53 15.69
CA MET A 215 18.47 -21.07 16.20
C MET A 215 17.73 -19.91 16.87
N PRO A 216 16.73 -19.30 16.22
CA PRO A 216 16.05 -18.15 16.78
C PRO A 216 15.19 -18.55 17.99
N HIS A 217 15.05 -17.64 18.94
CA HIS A 217 14.18 -17.83 20.10
C HIS A 217 12.96 -16.92 20.01
N GLY A 218 11.80 -17.41 20.44
CA GLY A 218 10.57 -16.63 20.51
C GLY A 218 9.93 -16.32 19.15
N LEU A 219 10.37 -16.97 18.07
CA LEU A 219 9.68 -16.95 16.80
C LEU A 219 8.68 -18.11 16.72
N PRO A 220 7.49 -17.91 16.14
CA PRO A 220 6.52 -18.98 15.97
C PRO A 220 7.02 -20.04 14.96
N CYS A 221 6.78 -21.30 15.29
CA CYS A 221 6.98 -22.41 14.37
C CYS A 221 6.09 -22.24 13.13
N ALA A 222 6.65 -22.56 11.95
CA ALA A 222 5.99 -22.39 10.65
C ALA A 222 6.28 -23.55 9.72
N GLY A 223 5.71 -23.52 8.52
CA GLY A 223 5.94 -24.50 7.48
C GLY A 223 5.73 -25.94 7.97
N GLU A 224 6.58 -26.87 7.48
CA GLU A 224 6.48 -28.29 7.87
C GLU A 224 6.71 -28.52 9.37
N THR A 225 7.44 -27.66 10.07
CA THR A 225 7.61 -27.76 11.53
C THR A 225 6.27 -27.55 12.26
N ALA A 226 5.55 -26.48 11.93
CA ALA A 226 4.25 -26.22 12.52
C ALA A 226 3.20 -27.28 12.13
N LEU A 227 3.31 -27.86 10.93
CA LEU A 227 2.44 -28.93 10.50
C LEU A 227 2.74 -30.24 11.26
N SER A 228 4.02 -30.57 11.47
CA SER A 228 4.41 -31.78 12.23
C SER A 228 3.98 -31.75 13.69
N GLU A 229 3.85 -30.56 14.31
CA GLU A 229 3.29 -30.39 15.66
C GLU A 229 1.78 -30.69 15.75
N ARG A 230 1.08 -30.72 14.61
CA ARG A 230 -0.39 -30.86 14.53
C ARG A 230 -0.83 -32.10 13.74
N SER A 231 0.11 -32.94 13.33
CA SER A 231 -0.14 -34.07 12.43
C SER A 231 0.78 -35.24 12.73
N MET A 232 0.65 -36.30 11.97
CA MET A 232 1.52 -37.50 12.09
C MET A 232 2.81 -37.39 11.26
N LEU A 233 3.08 -36.23 10.65
CA LEU A 233 4.32 -36.03 9.92
C LEU A 233 5.53 -35.94 10.87
N SER A 234 6.63 -36.54 10.46
CA SER A 234 7.92 -36.32 11.14
C SER A 234 8.39 -34.90 10.98
N ALA A 235 8.97 -34.35 12.03
CA ALA A 235 9.57 -33.01 11.99
C ALA A 235 10.65 -32.93 10.89
N PRO A 236 10.72 -31.81 10.15
CA PRO A 236 11.73 -31.63 9.13
C PRO A 236 13.15 -31.54 9.78
N PRO A 237 14.21 -31.91 9.04
CA PRO A 237 15.58 -31.90 9.57
C PRO A 237 16.06 -30.49 9.97
N LEU A 238 15.53 -29.45 9.33
CA LEU A 238 15.77 -28.05 9.69
C LEU A 238 14.44 -27.43 10.12
N PRO A 239 14.31 -27.04 11.40
CA PRO A 239 13.10 -26.38 11.88
C PRO A 239 12.84 -25.07 11.16
N VAL A 240 11.57 -24.79 10.91
CA VAL A 240 11.08 -23.63 10.16
C VAL A 240 10.37 -22.68 11.10
N PHE A 241 10.74 -21.41 11.05
CA PHE A 241 10.14 -20.34 11.85
C PHE A 241 9.60 -19.23 10.94
N ALA A 242 8.51 -18.59 11.33
CA ALA A 242 7.99 -17.43 10.63
C ALA A 242 8.44 -16.13 11.31
N ALA A 243 8.76 -15.12 10.49
CA ALA A 243 9.15 -13.81 10.98
C ALA A 243 8.83 -12.71 9.98
N THR A 244 8.71 -11.47 10.46
CA THR A 244 8.74 -10.31 9.56
C THR A 244 10.18 -10.01 9.10
N GLY A 245 10.32 -9.19 8.04
CA GLY A 245 11.64 -8.79 7.54
C GLY A 245 12.52 -8.03 8.56
N ALA A 246 11.95 -7.57 9.68
CA ALA A 246 12.70 -6.91 10.75
C ALA A 246 13.71 -7.85 11.43
N VAL A 247 13.38 -9.13 11.57
CA VAL A 247 14.25 -10.15 12.17
C VAL A 247 15.57 -10.33 11.44
N LEU A 248 15.58 -10.10 10.11
CA LEU A 248 16.79 -10.22 9.30
C LEU A 248 17.89 -9.19 9.66
N LYS A 249 17.52 -8.16 10.41
CA LYS A 249 18.45 -7.11 10.88
C LYS A 249 19.05 -7.40 12.27
N ASP A 250 18.55 -8.42 12.95
CA ASP A 250 19.04 -8.81 14.27
C ASP A 250 20.05 -9.97 14.14
N PRO A 251 21.36 -9.72 14.38
CA PRO A 251 22.39 -10.76 14.28
C PRO A 251 22.24 -11.90 15.29
N ALA A 252 21.50 -11.69 16.38
CA ALA A 252 21.22 -12.75 17.35
C ALA A 252 20.19 -13.75 16.82
N MET A 253 19.28 -13.29 15.97
CA MET A 253 18.16 -14.06 15.43
C MET A 253 18.45 -14.64 14.06
N PHE A 254 19.20 -13.92 13.22
CA PHE A 254 19.45 -14.28 11.84
C PHE A 254 20.90 -14.08 11.41
N GLU A 255 21.46 -15.12 10.79
CA GLU A 255 22.72 -15.10 10.07
C GLU A 255 22.55 -16.03 8.86
N GLN A 256 22.70 -15.47 7.66
CA GLN A 256 22.52 -16.21 6.41
C GLN A 256 23.47 -17.40 6.34
N ALA A 257 22.92 -18.58 6.10
CA ALA A 257 23.70 -19.78 5.76
C ALA A 257 23.82 -19.93 4.24
N ASP A 258 24.98 -20.34 3.77
CA ASP A 258 25.27 -20.50 2.35
C ASP A 258 24.85 -21.88 1.82
N SER A 259 24.76 -22.86 2.72
CA SER A 259 24.36 -24.23 2.40
C SER A 259 23.42 -24.80 3.47
N LYS A 260 22.75 -25.93 3.14
CA LYS A 260 21.91 -26.65 4.11
C LYS A 260 22.73 -27.25 5.24
N ASP A 261 23.99 -27.60 5.00
CA ASP A 261 24.88 -28.22 5.99
C ASP A 261 25.32 -27.20 7.04
N ASP A 262 25.41 -25.92 6.68
CA ASP A 262 25.72 -24.81 7.58
C ASP A 262 24.48 -24.29 8.34
N ALA A 263 23.29 -24.63 7.88
CA ALA A 263 22.06 -24.13 8.44
C ALA A 263 21.63 -24.91 9.69
N ARG A 264 21.09 -24.20 10.68
CA ARG A 264 20.44 -24.76 11.87
C ARG A 264 18.93 -24.62 11.86
N SER A 265 18.43 -23.66 11.07
CA SER A 265 17.00 -23.43 10.92
C SER A 265 16.69 -22.80 9.54
N LYS A 266 15.41 -22.69 9.23
CA LYS A 266 14.89 -21.91 8.12
C LYS A 266 14.03 -20.78 8.65
N ILE A 267 14.11 -19.59 8.02
CA ILE A 267 13.22 -18.46 8.31
C ILE A 267 12.34 -18.21 7.10
N GLU A 268 11.05 -18.33 7.29
CA GLU A 268 10.05 -17.82 6.36
C GLU A 268 9.80 -16.34 6.65
N VAL A 269 10.14 -15.47 5.71
CA VAL A 269 9.86 -14.04 5.81
C VAL A 269 8.44 -13.80 5.33
N TRP A 270 7.56 -13.45 6.26
CA TRP A 270 6.14 -13.26 6.00
C TRP A 270 5.80 -11.81 5.63
N SER A 271 4.69 -11.65 4.92
CA SER A 271 4.14 -10.36 4.48
C SER A 271 3.40 -9.60 5.58
N TYR A 272 3.06 -10.28 6.68
CA TYR A 272 2.48 -9.72 7.90
C TYR A 272 3.08 -10.40 9.14
N ASP A 273 2.83 -9.85 10.31
CA ASP A 273 3.34 -10.40 11.56
C ASP A 273 2.63 -11.74 11.88
N PRO A 274 3.35 -12.87 11.93
CA PRO A 274 2.76 -14.20 12.15
C PRO A 274 2.10 -14.36 13.52
N VAL A 275 2.50 -13.58 14.55
CA VAL A 275 1.91 -13.68 15.90
C VAL A 275 0.56 -12.98 16.03
N VAL A 276 0.19 -12.11 15.08
CA VAL A 276 -1.09 -11.36 15.14
C VAL A 276 -2.30 -12.29 15.14
N ILE A 277 -2.23 -13.44 14.51
CA ILE A 277 -3.32 -14.43 14.44
C ILE A 277 -3.00 -15.64 15.33
N GLY A 278 -1.76 -16.14 15.28
CA GLY A 278 -1.29 -17.33 15.99
C GLY A 278 -0.87 -17.07 17.44
N GLY A 279 0.25 -17.64 17.82
CA GLY A 279 0.88 -17.57 19.14
C GLY A 279 2.30 -18.12 19.02
N ASP A 280 2.64 -19.16 19.79
CA ASP A 280 3.94 -19.86 19.72
C ASP A 280 4.14 -20.62 18.40
N SER A 281 3.05 -20.93 17.70
CA SER A 281 3.03 -21.49 16.35
C SER A 281 2.08 -20.67 15.49
N VAL A 282 2.31 -20.61 14.18
CA VAL A 282 1.44 -19.91 13.24
C VAL A 282 0.03 -20.50 13.24
N ASP A 283 -0.98 -19.69 12.96
CA ASP A 283 -2.36 -20.18 12.86
C ASP A 283 -2.54 -21.16 11.70
N GLY A 284 -3.52 -22.06 11.82
CA GLY A 284 -3.74 -23.11 10.84
C GLY A 284 -4.14 -22.61 9.45
N TYR A 285 -4.86 -21.50 9.35
CA TYR A 285 -5.24 -20.94 8.04
C TYR A 285 -4.05 -20.33 7.31
N SER A 286 -3.21 -19.56 8.01
CA SER A 286 -1.95 -19.05 7.46
C SER A 286 -0.98 -20.18 7.12
N LEU A 287 -0.93 -21.24 7.95
CA LEU A 287 -0.14 -22.46 7.68
C LEU A 287 -0.62 -23.15 6.40
N TYR A 288 -1.93 -23.33 6.25
CA TYR A 288 -2.49 -23.88 5.01
C TYR A 288 -2.06 -23.04 3.79
N LEU A 289 -2.18 -21.72 3.87
CA LEU A 289 -1.80 -20.82 2.76
C LEU A 289 -0.31 -20.86 2.45
N SER A 290 0.55 -21.13 3.44
CA SER A 290 2.01 -21.23 3.23
C SER A 290 2.44 -22.51 2.56
N LEU A 291 1.68 -23.61 2.76
CA LEU A 291 2.02 -24.94 2.29
C LEU A 291 1.13 -25.49 1.16
N LYS A 292 0.04 -24.81 0.78
CA LYS A 292 -0.93 -25.29 -0.21
C LYS A 292 -0.33 -25.64 -1.58
N ASP A 293 0.79 -25.02 -1.94
CA ASP A 293 1.46 -25.20 -3.22
C ASP A 293 2.68 -26.16 -3.14
N VAL A 294 2.91 -26.78 -1.97
CA VAL A 294 3.96 -27.80 -1.79
C VAL A 294 3.53 -29.09 -2.48
N SER A 295 4.41 -29.68 -3.29
CA SER A 295 4.10 -30.85 -4.12
C SER A 295 4.20 -32.20 -3.40
N ASP A 296 4.61 -32.24 -2.11
CA ASP A 296 4.67 -33.50 -1.33
C ASP A 296 3.25 -33.97 -0.96
N PRO A 297 2.81 -35.18 -1.45
CA PRO A 297 1.47 -35.69 -1.18
C PRO A 297 1.18 -35.90 0.31
N ARG A 298 2.20 -36.19 1.12
CA ARG A 298 2.05 -36.38 2.57
C ARG A 298 1.71 -35.08 3.25
N VAL A 299 2.39 -33.97 2.86
CA VAL A 299 2.10 -32.64 3.35
C VAL A 299 0.69 -32.23 2.96
N GLN A 300 0.27 -32.50 1.72
CA GLN A 300 -1.09 -32.16 1.26
C GLN A 300 -2.17 -32.96 1.99
N GLY A 301 -1.95 -34.26 2.25
CA GLY A 301 -2.88 -35.07 3.03
C GLY A 301 -3.10 -34.52 4.44
N GLU A 302 -2.03 -34.23 5.15
CA GLU A 302 -2.12 -33.68 6.53
C GLU A 302 -2.70 -32.27 6.58
N LEU A 303 -2.45 -31.45 5.54
CA LEU A 303 -3.10 -30.13 5.41
C LEU A 303 -4.62 -30.25 5.22
N GLU A 304 -5.06 -31.21 4.41
CA GLU A 304 -6.49 -31.46 4.22
C GLU A 304 -7.16 -31.95 5.51
N ASP A 305 -6.51 -32.82 6.26
CA ASP A 305 -7.03 -33.35 7.52
C ASP A 305 -7.07 -32.26 8.58
N MET A 306 -6.01 -31.45 8.73
CA MET A 306 -6.00 -30.27 9.59
C MET A 306 -7.15 -29.32 9.26
N MET A 307 -7.40 -29.07 7.97
CA MET A 307 -8.48 -28.16 7.55
C MET A 307 -9.89 -28.77 7.78
N LYS A 308 -10.04 -30.08 7.86
CA LYS A 308 -11.31 -30.74 8.26
C LYS A 308 -11.60 -30.55 9.75
N GLU A 309 -10.57 -30.62 10.60
CA GLU A 309 -10.68 -30.42 12.04
C GLU A 309 -10.96 -28.97 12.45
N MET A 310 -10.57 -28.02 11.62
CA MET A 310 -10.74 -26.57 11.87
C MET A 310 -12.12 -26.01 11.43
N LYS A 311 -13.02 -26.87 10.97
CA LYS A 311 -14.36 -26.47 10.48
C LYS A 311 -15.38 -26.30 11.59
#